data_f6c79f844ea3e4dfdd2ad72d0faec128
#
_entry.id   f6c79f844ea3e4dfdd2ad72d0faec128
#
_cell.length_a   1.000
_cell.length_b   1.000
_cell.length_c   1.000
_cell.angle_alpha   90.00
_cell.angle_beta   90.00
_cell.angle_gamma   90.00
#
_symmetry.space_group_name_H-M   'P 1'
#
loop_
_entity.id
_entity.type
_entity.pdbx_description
1 polymer ?
#
loop_
_entity_poly.entity_id
_entity_poly.type
_entity_poly.pdbx_seq_one_letter_code
_entity_poly.pdbx_strand_id
1 'polypeptide(L)'
;MKTELLLLLVSGAASAALCALLIPLLRRRKAEQYILGYVREHSGKAGTPTMGGLAFVCAAAAVAAAFGLYADKRAAVAAAFGAAYAAVGFLDDFLKAHYKRNLGLRAYQKIVFQLALALIAGLYCYFGGMTRLNIPFSRLSFDIGGWMVPLTAFAFVASANCVNLTDGLDGLAASVSFWYFAALAALIFLDSAQNVPLARLCLILCGALAGYLLFNTYRASVFMGDTGSLSLGGFAAALAAFSGNLLYIAVLGIMFVCSGISVIAQVIYYKRTKKRLFLMAPLHHHFQQKGYAESKIVYAYSAVTAAAGLLCLLFV
;
A
#
# COMPACT_ATOMS: atom_id res chain seq x y z
N MET A 1 -9.80 -19.95 12.74
CA MET A 1 -11.00 -19.16 12.34
C MET A 1 -11.42 -18.12 13.38
N LYS A 2 -11.66 -18.46 14.68
CA LYS A 2 -12.04 -17.45 15.69
C LYS A 2 -10.96 -16.37 15.90
N THR A 3 -9.69 -16.77 15.97
CA THR A 3 -8.55 -15.85 16.16
C THR A 3 -8.40 -14.88 14.96
N GLU A 4 -8.52 -15.38 13.75
CA GLU A 4 -8.39 -14.60 12.53
C GLU A 4 -9.49 -13.53 12.41
N LEU A 5 -10.74 -13.93 12.75
CA LEU A 5 -11.85 -12.98 12.80
C LEU A 5 -11.64 -11.92 13.90
N LEU A 6 -11.14 -12.32 15.07
CA LEU A 6 -10.84 -11.41 16.17
C LEU A 6 -9.75 -10.41 15.78
N LEU A 7 -8.67 -10.85 15.12
CA LEU A 7 -7.61 -9.96 14.62
C LEU A 7 -8.17 -8.88 13.69
N LEU A 8 -9.03 -9.28 12.74
CA LEU A 8 -9.67 -8.35 11.79
C LEU A 8 -10.57 -7.34 12.51
N LEU A 9 -11.42 -7.78 13.43
CA LEU A 9 -12.34 -6.92 14.15
C LEU A 9 -11.62 -5.96 15.11
N VAL A 10 -10.64 -6.46 15.88
CA VAL A 10 -9.90 -5.64 16.84
C VAL A 10 -9.04 -4.60 16.13
N SER A 11 -8.37 -4.98 15.03
CA SER A 11 -7.58 -4.02 14.27
C SER A 11 -8.43 -2.95 13.58
N GLY A 12 -9.63 -3.33 13.11
CA GLY A 12 -10.61 -2.39 12.56
C GLY A 12 -11.09 -1.38 13.61
N ALA A 13 -11.50 -1.87 14.78
CA ALA A 13 -11.93 -1.01 15.87
C ALA A 13 -10.79 -0.10 16.38
N ALA A 14 -9.58 -0.62 16.52
CA ALA A 14 -8.41 0.15 16.93
C ALA A 14 -8.07 1.26 15.92
N SER A 15 -8.08 0.93 14.62
CA SER A 15 -7.83 1.90 13.55
C SER A 15 -8.91 2.99 13.51
N ALA A 16 -10.18 2.62 13.63
CA ALA A 16 -11.28 3.58 13.70
C ALA A 16 -11.16 4.52 14.91
N ALA A 17 -10.86 3.99 16.08
CA ALA A 17 -10.63 4.78 17.29
C ALA A 17 -9.45 5.75 17.13
N LEU A 18 -8.33 5.27 16.57
CA LEU A 18 -7.17 6.13 16.31
C LEU A 18 -7.45 7.21 15.26
N CYS A 19 -8.23 6.92 14.21
CA CYS A 19 -8.69 7.94 13.27
C CYS A 19 -9.52 9.02 13.96
N ALA A 20 -10.50 8.62 14.79
CA ALA A 20 -11.34 9.57 15.52
C ALA A 20 -10.55 10.51 16.45
N LEU A 21 -9.45 10.00 17.05
CA LEU A 21 -8.55 10.79 17.89
C LEU A 21 -7.57 11.64 17.07
N LEU A 22 -7.06 11.10 15.97
CA LEU A 22 -6.02 11.74 15.15
C LEU A 22 -6.56 12.89 14.30
N ILE A 23 -7.75 12.75 13.72
CA ILE A 23 -8.34 13.76 12.83
C ILE A 23 -8.46 15.13 13.48
N PRO A 24 -9.03 15.29 14.70
CA PRO A 24 -9.09 16.59 15.37
C PRO A 24 -7.69 17.17 15.67
N LEU A 25 -6.72 16.31 16.01
CA LEU A 25 -5.35 16.72 16.29
C LEU A 25 -4.67 17.27 15.03
N LEU A 26 -4.79 16.57 13.90
CA LEU A 26 -4.24 17.00 12.60
C LEU A 26 -4.87 18.31 12.13
N ARG A 27 -6.19 18.47 12.29
CA ARG A 27 -6.89 19.72 11.99
C ARG A 27 -6.38 20.89 12.83
N ARG A 28 -6.18 20.70 14.13
CA ARG A 28 -5.61 21.73 15.02
C ARG A 28 -4.18 22.13 14.62
N ARG A 29 -3.39 21.19 14.13
CA ARG A 29 -2.02 21.42 13.66
C ARG A 29 -1.95 21.97 12.24
N LYS A 30 -3.10 22.17 11.55
CA LYS A 30 -3.17 22.61 10.15
C LYS A 30 -2.31 21.76 9.22
N ALA A 31 -2.27 20.43 9.48
CA ALA A 31 -1.58 19.46 8.64
C ALA A 31 -2.44 19.14 7.41
N GLU A 32 -2.71 20.16 6.59
CA GLU A 32 -3.60 20.10 5.43
C GLU A 32 -2.78 19.81 4.17
N GLN A 33 -3.38 19.10 3.23
CA GLN A 33 -2.78 18.90 1.92
C GLN A 33 -2.97 20.17 1.08
N TYR A 34 -1.86 20.76 0.61
CA TYR A 34 -1.90 21.88 -0.32
C TYR A 34 -2.25 21.37 -1.72
N ILE A 35 -3.46 21.70 -2.21
CA ILE A 35 -3.93 21.30 -3.53
C ILE A 35 -3.36 22.24 -4.57
N LEU A 36 -2.78 21.69 -5.64
CA LEU A 36 -2.28 22.46 -6.77
C LEU A 36 -3.45 23.05 -7.56
N GLY A 37 -3.46 24.36 -7.76
CA GLY A 37 -4.59 25.15 -8.30
C GLY A 37 -5.08 24.79 -9.71
N TYR A 38 -4.37 23.90 -10.42
CA TYR A 38 -4.80 23.43 -11.75
C TYR A 38 -5.70 22.17 -11.69
N VAL A 39 -5.91 21.57 -10.51
CA VAL A 39 -6.84 20.44 -10.33
C VAL A 39 -8.15 20.95 -9.73
N ARG A 40 -9.00 21.56 -10.58
CA ARG A 40 -10.28 22.16 -10.17
C ARG A 40 -11.22 21.21 -9.43
N GLU A 41 -11.16 19.92 -9.74
CA GLU A 41 -12.01 18.87 -9.16
C GLU A 41 -11.71 18.61 -7.67
N HIS A 42 -10.53 18.97 -7.21
CA HIS A 42 -10.11 18.82 -5.81
C HIS A 42 -10.33 20.09 -4.97
N SER A 43 -10.87 21.18 -5.53
CA SER A 43 -11.10 22.43 -4.79
C SER A 43 -12.01 22.25 -3.57
N GLY A 44 -12.97 21.32 -3.62
CA GLY A 44 -13.85 20.95 -2.50
C GLY A 44 -13.20 20.12 -1.40
N LYS A 45 -11.94 19.66 -1.58
CA LYS A 45 -11.16 18.83 -0.64
C LYS A 45 -10.11 19.64 0.13
N ALA A 46 -10.04 20.95 -0.12
CA ALA A 46 -9.13 21.85 0.60
C ALA A 46 -9.46 21.84 2.10
N GLY A 47 -8.40 21.75 2.94
CA GLY A 47 -8.59 21.68 4.40
C GLY A 47 -8.75 20.27 4.97
N THR A 48 -8.77 19.22 4.13
CA THR A 48 -8.73 17.84 4.62
C THR A 48 -7.33 17.52 5.15
N PRO A 49 -7.19 17.04 6.42
CA PRO A 49 -5.90 16.72 6.97
C PRO A 49 -5.25 15.52 6.27
N THR A 50 -3.94 15.55 6.14
CA THR A 50 -3.10 14.42 5.66
C THR A 50 -2.46 13.67 6.81
N MET A 51 -1.64 12.65 6.55
CA MET A 51 -1.00 11.75 7.52
C MET A 51 -1.95 10.78 8.24
N GLY A 52 -3.15 10.56 7.74
CA GLY A 52 -4.09 9.57 8.29
C GLY A 52 -3.55 8.14 8.29
N GLY A 53 -2.53 7.88 7.47
CA GLY A 53 -1.80 6.60 7.46
C GLY A 53 -1.25 6.19 8.81
N LEU A 54 -0.91 7.15 9.69
CA LEU A 54 -0.47 6.86 11.06
C LEU A 54 -1.50 6.04 11.84
N ALA A 55 -2.80 6.30 11.65
CA ALA A 55 -3.85 5.62 12.41
C ALA A 55 -3.85 4.12 12.15
N PHE A 56 -3.92 3.69 10.88
CA PHE A 56 -3.96 2.26 10.58
C PHE A 56 -2.61 1.57 10.76
N VAL A 57 -1.47 2.25 10.55
CA VAL A 57 -0.15 1.68 10.80
C VAL A 57 0.07 1.45 12.30
N CYS A 58 -0.25 2.43 13.15
CA CYS A 58 -0.14 2.28 14.61
C CYS A 58 -1.13 1.24 15.15
N ALA A 59 -2.37 1.21 14.62
CA ALA A 59 -3.34 0.17 14.99
C ALA A 59 -2.83 -1.22 14.66
N ALA A 60 -2.33 -1.41 13.44
CA ALA A 60 -1.78 -2.70 13.00
C ALA A 60 -0.59 -3.12 13.87
N ALA A 61 0.33 -2.20 14.15
CA ALA A 61 1.48 -2.48 15.01
C ALA A 61 1.07 -2.86 16.43
N ALA A 62 0.13 -2.12 17.03
CA ALA A 62 -0.34 -2.38 18.40
C ALA A 62 -1.07 -3.73 18.50
N VAL A 63 -1.93 -4.05 17.54
CA VAL A 63 -2.66 -5.31 17.52
C VAL A 63 -1.72 -6.49 17.26
N ALA A 64 -0.77 -6.37 16.33
CA ALA A 64 0.24 -7.40 16.09
C ALA A 64 1.07 -7.69 17.36
N ALA A 65 1.43 -6.66 18.12
CA ALA A 65 2.12 -6.80 19.40
C ALA A 65 1.24 -7.49 20.45
N ALA A 66 0.00 -7.04 20.62
CA ALA A 66 -0.94 -7.57 21.62
C ALA A 66 -1.26 -9.06 21.39
N PHE A 67 -1.27 -9.51 20.14
CA PHE A 67 -1.49 -10.91 19.78
C PHE A 67 -0.19 -11.72 19.62
N GLY A 68 0.96 -11.16 20.00
CA GLY A 68 2.24 -11.87 20.03
C GLY A 68 2.81 -12.22 18.65
N LEU A 69 2.39 -11.54 17.56
CA LEU A 69 2.87 -11.85 16.21
C LEU A 69 4.37 -11.59 16.06
N TYR A 70 4.96 -10.73 16.86
CA TYR A 70 6.38 -10.40 16.80
C TYR A 70 7.29 -11.49 17.40
N ALA A 71 6.74 -12.56 17.98
CA ALA A 71 7.49 -13.77 18.32
C ALA A 71 7.99 -14.49 17.05
N ASP A 72 7.27 -14.37 15.93
CA ASP A 72 7.74 -14.83 14.63
C ASP A 72 8.66 -13.76 13.99
N LYS A 73 9.91 -14.15 13.67
CA LYS A 73 10.91 -13.22 13.11
C LYS A 73 10.51 -12.65 11.77
N ARG A 74 9.84 -13.43 10.90
CA ARG A 74 9.43 -12.96 9.56
C ARG A 74 8.31 -11.93 9.68
N ALA A 75 7.33 -12.18 10.53
CA ALA A 75 6.24 -11.23 10.79
C ALA A 75 6.77 -9.94 11.45
N ALA A 76 7.67 -10.04 12.42
CA ALA A 76 8.30 -8.88 13.05
C ALA A 76 9.08 -8.03 12.04
N VAL A 77 9.90 -8.67 11.19
CA VAL A 77 10.68 -7.98 10.17
C VAL A 77 9.78 -7.39 9.08
N ALA A 78 8.71 -8.08 8.66
CA ALA A 78 7.74 -7.52 7.72
C ALA A 78 7.05 -6.27 8.29
N ALA A 79 6.65 -6.30 9.57
CA ALA A 79 6.11 -5.13 10.25
C ALA A 79 7.13 -3.98 10.35
N ALA A 80 8.39 -4.29 10.62
CA ALA A 80 9.47 -3.30 10.66
C ALA A 80 9.68 -2.61 9.29
N PHE A 81 9.63 -3.35 8.17
CA PHE A 81 9.71 -2.74 6.83
C PHE A 81 8.49 -1.85 6.54
N GLY A 82 7.27 -2.30 6.87
CA GLY A 82 6.09 -1.46 6.74
C GLY A 82 6.19 -0.16 7.54
N ALA A 83 6.68 -0.24 8.77
CA ALA A 83 6.93 0.93 9.63
C ALA A 83 8.07 1.82 9.10
N ALA A 84 9.16 1.24 8.57
CA ALA A 84 10.26 2.00 7.98
C ALA A 84 9.82 2.79 6.75
N TYR A 85 9.01 2.19 5.88
CA TYR A 85 8.41 2.89 4.75
C TYR A 85 7.40 3.96 5.21
N ALA A 86 6.64 3.70 6.29
CA ALA A 86 5.81 4.73 6.92
C ALA A 86 6.64 5.92 7.42
N ALA A 87 7.81 5.67 8.01
CA ALA A 87 8.71 6.72 8.48
C ALA A 87 9.26 7.59 7.33
N VAL A 88 9.61 6.97 6.18
CA VAL A 88 10.00 7.72 4.98
C VAL A 88 8.84 8.60 4.49
N GLY A 89 7.62 8.06 4.42
CA GLY A 89 6.42 8.80 4.03
C GLY A 89 6.08 9.90 5.03
N PHE A 90 6.18 9.61 6.32
CA PHE A 90 5.96 10.60 7.38
C PHE A 90 6.93 11.78 7.31
N LEU A 91 8.21 11.50 7.04
CA LEU A 91 9.20 12.57 6.85
C LEU A 91 8.81 13.48 5.68
N ASP A 92 8.34 12.90 4.58
CA ASP A 92 7.89 13.67 3.42
C ASP A 92 6.65 14.53 3.73
N ASP A 93 5.62 13.93 4.34
CA ASP A 93 4.40 14.60 4.73
C ASP A 93 4.66 15.69 5.78
N PHE A 94 5.54 15.40 6.75
CA PHE A 94 5.93 16.36 7.79
C PHE A 94 6.64 17.58 7.20
N LEU A 95 7.57 17.37 6.27
CA LEU A 95 8.26 18.47 5.58
C LEU A 95 7.28 19.33 4.77
N LYS A 96 6.32 18.71 4.05
CA LYS A 96 5.26 19.44 3.33
C LYS A 96 4.42 20.30 4.27
N ALA A 97 3.98 19.73 5.41
CA ALA A 97 3.16 20.43 6.38
C ALA A 97 3.94 21.55 7.11
N HIS A 98 5.19 21.27 7.52
CA HIS A 98 6.02 22.24 8.26
C HIS A 98 6.37 23.47 7.41
N TYR A 99 6.82 23.25 6.17
CA TYR A 99 7.21 24.34 5.27
C TYR A 99 6.03 24.93 4.49
N LYS A 100 4.81 24.43 4.67
CA LYS A 100 3.59 24.85 3.94
C LYS A 100 3.79 24.88 2.42
N ARG A 101 4.43 23.86 1.88
CA ARG A 101 4.76 23.71 0.44
C ARG A 101 4.33 22.34 -0.05
N ASN A 102 4.06 22.23 -1.35
CA ASN A 102 3.80 20.93 -1.99
C ASN A 102 5.06 20.08 -2.20
N LEU A 103 6.25 20.63 -1.90
CA LEU A 103 7.54 19.96 -2.04
C LEU A 103 8.00 19.48 -0.65
N GLY A 104 7.89 18.16 -0.43
CA GLY A 104 8.52 17.45 0.69
C GLY A 104 9.96 17.05 0.33
N LEU A 105 10.28 15.77 0.46
CA LEU A 105 11.54 15.20 -0.03
C LEU A 105 11.61 15.30 -1.57
N ARG A 106 12.80 15.55 -2.08
CA ARG A 106 13.02 15.47 -3.54
C ARG A 106 12.82 14.01 -3.99
N ALA A 107 12.31 13.81 -5.22
CA ALA A 107 12.02 12.47 -5.74
C ALA A 107 13.20 11.49 -5.60
N TYR A 108 14.44 11.95 -5.90
CA TYR A 108 15.63 11.11 -5.76
C TYR A 108 15.93 10.73 -4.29
N GLN A 109 15.64 11.62 -3.32
CA GLN A 109 15.84 11.33 -1.89
C GLN A 109 14.88 10.23 -1.42
N LYS A 110 13.60 10.28 -1.84
CA LYS A 110 12.64 9.21 -1.56
C LYS A 110 13.12 7.87 -2.13
N ILE A 111 13.57 7.88 -3.39
CA ILE A 111 14.07 6.64 -4.04
C ILE A 111 15.31 6.10 -3.34
N VAL A 112 16.24 6.95 -2.88
CA VAL A 112 17.44 6.51 -2.15
C VAL A 112 17.05 5.83 -0.83
N PHE A 113 16.16 6.42 -0.04
CA PHE A 113 15.67 5.77 1.21
C PHE A 113 14.93 4.48 0.93
N GLN A 114 14.04 4.47 -0.05
CA GLN A 114 13.29 3.26 -0.43
C GLN A 114 14.23 2.16 -0.92
N LEU A 115 15.22 2.48 -1.75
CA LEU A 115 16.18 1.52 -2.29
C LEU A 115 17.10 0.95 -1.20
N ALA A 116 17.54 1.78 -0.26
CA ALA A 116 18.35 1.31 0.87
C ALA A 116 17.58 0.26 1.71
N LEU A 117 16.34 0.56 2.07
CA LEU A 117 15.47 -0.38 2.79
C LEU A 117 15.19 -1.64 1.95
N ALA A 118 14.95 -1.48 0.66
CA ALA A 118 14.65 -2.57 -0.26
C ALA A 118 15.83 -3.53 -0.45
N LEU A 119 17.07 -3.01 -0.52
CA LEU A 119 18.29 -3.83 -0.56
C LEU A 119 18.47 -4.61 0.74
N ILE A 120 18.22 -4.00 1.90
CA ILE A 120 18.27 -4.70 3.20
C ILE A 120 17.23 -5.84 3.21
N ALA A 121 16.01 -5.61 2.70
CA ALA A 121 14.99 -6.65 2.59
C ALA A 121 15.43 -7.80 1.66
N GLY A 122 16.02 -7.49 0.52
CA GLY A 122 16.55 -8.48 -0.41
C GLY A 122 17.68 -9.33 0.20
N LEU A 123 18.61 -8.69 0.91
CA LEU A 123 19.67 -9.39 1.66
C LEU A 123 19.09 -10.26 2.78
N TYR A 124 18.08 -9.75 3.50
CA TYR A 124 17.39 -10.55 4.51
C TYR A 124 16.73 -11.79 3.91
N CYS A 125 16.09 -11.69 2.74
CA CYS A 125 15.55 -12.84 2.03
C CYS A 125 16.65 -13.84 1.64
N TYR A 126 17.75 -13.35 1.06
CA TYR A 126 18.85 -14.19 0.60
C TYR A 126 19.51 -14.95 1.75
N PHE A 127 19.96 -14.25 2.80
CA PHE A 127 20.61 -14.88 3.96
C PHE A 127 19.65 -15.71 4.83
N GLY A 128 18.33 -15.39 4.78
CA GLY A 128 17.30 -16.16 5.46
C GLY A 128 16.81 -17.40 4.70
N GLY A 129 17.40 -17.71 3.54
CA GLY A 129 16.99 -18.85 2.71
C GLY A 129 15.61 -18.72 2.07
N MET A 130 15.05 -17.48 2.00
CA MET A 130 13.76 -17.18 1.39
C MET A 130 13.96 -16.82 -0.09
N THR A 131 14.54 -17.74 -0.87
CA THR A 131 14.91 -17.52 -2.28
C THR A 131 14.00 -18.24 -3.26
N ARG A 132 13.00 -18.99 -2.75
CA ARG A 132 11.98 -19.66 -3.58
C ARG A 132 10.86 -18.70 -3.95
N LEU A 133 10.43 -18.79 -5.20
CA LEU A 133 9.32 -18.04 -5.77
C LEU A 133 8.23 -18.99 -6.23
N ASN A 134 7.02 -18.75 -5.76
CA ASN A 134 5.81 -19.39 -6.24
C ASN A 134 5.37 -18.72 -7.56
N ILE A 135 5.06 -19.52 -8.58
CA ILE A 135 4.62 -19.01 -9.88
C ILE A 135 3.10 -18.83 -9.86
N PRO A 136 2.56 -17.62 -10.11
CA PRO A 136 1.13 -17.41 -10.22
C PRO A 136 0.47 -18.37 -11.21
N PHE A 137 -0.75 -18.80 -10.88
CA PHE A 137 -1.56 -19.73 -11.68
C PHE A 137 -0.93 -21.12 -11.87
N SER A 138 0.04 -21.50 -11.04
CA SER A 138 0.64 -22.83 -11.07
C SER A 138 1.03 -23.27 -9.66
N ARG A 139 1.20 -24.59 -9.47
CA ARG A 139 1.76 -25.17 -8.24
C ARG A 139 3.29 -25.29 -8.27
N LEU A 140 3.91 -24.62 -9.23
CA LEU A 140 5.36 -24.65 -9.40
C LEU A 140 6.02 -23.57 -8.57
N SER A 141 7.17 -23.91 -8.01
CA SER A 141 8.07 -22.95 -7.37
C SER A 141 9.50 -23.24 -7.79
N PHE A 142 10.33 -22.22 -7.88
CA PHE A 142 11.75 -22.37 -8.21
C PHE A 142 12.60 -21.47 -7.34
N ASP A 143 13.84 -21.89 -7.11
CA ASP A 143 14.81 -21.14 -6.35
C ASP A 143 15.63 -20.26 -7.29
N ILE A 144 15.69 -18.96 -6.99
CA ILE A 144 16.45 -17.98 -7.78
C ILE A 144 17.76 -17.55 -7.11
N GLY A 145 18.06 -18.11 -5.94
CA GLY A 145 19.29 -17.80 -5.22
C GLY A 145 19.53 -16.31 -5.03
N GLY A 146 20.74 -15.84 -5.41
CA GLY A 146 21.14 -14.43 -5.27
C GLY A 146 20.31 -13.42 -6.08
N TRP A 147 19.59 -13.83 -7.11
CA TRP A 147 18.67 -12.97 -7.86
C TRP A 147 17.48 -12.48 -7.02
N MET A 148 17.24 -13.12 -5.86
CA MET A 148 16.25 -12.64 -4.90
C MET A 148 16.55 -11.22 -4.42
N VAL A 149 17.81 -10.81 -4.28
CA VAL A 149 18.19 -9.47 -3.82
C VAL A 149 17.71 -8.37 -4.78
N PRO A 150 18.12 -8.35 -6.06
CA PRO A 150 17.67 -7.31 -6.98
C PRO A 150 16.15 -7.38 -7.27
N LEU A 151 15.57 -8.58 -7.30
CA LEU A 151 14.12 -8.72 -7.54
C LEU A 151 13.30 -8.18 -6.37
N THR A 152 13.67 -8.49 -5.13
CA THR A 152 13.04 -7.94 -3.93
C THR A 152 13.22 -6.42 -3.87
N ALA A 153 14.42 -5.91 -4.17
CA ALA A 153 14.67 -4.47 -4.21
C ALA A 153 13.77 -3.76 -5.23
N PHE A 154 13.64 -4.31 -6.42
CA PHE A 154 12.72 -3.82 -7.43
C PHE A 154 11.26 -3.85 -6.95
N ALA A 155 10.81 -4.97 -6.38
CA ALA A 155 9.44 -5.15 -5.91
C ALA A 155 9.07 -4.14 -4.81
N PHE A 156 9.95 -3.89 -3.85
CA PHE A 156 9.71 -2.90 -2.79
C PHE A 156 9.57 -1.48 -3.34
N VAL A 157 10.53 -1.05 -4.17
CA VAL A 157 10.49 0.29 -4.77
C VAL A 157 9.27 0.45 -5.68
N ALA A 158 8.98 -0.56 -6.51
CA ALA A 158 7.84 -0.55 -7.40
C ALA A 158 6.52 -0.51 -6.62
N SER A 159 6.34 -1.39 -5.63
CA SER A 159 5.12 -1.44 -4.82
C SER A 159 4.87 -0.13 -4.07
N ALA A 160 5.89 0.40 -3.39
CA ALA A 160 5.76 1.66 -2.65
C ALA A 160 5.30 2.81 -3.54
N ASN A 161 5.92 2.95 -4.72
CA ASN A 161 5.57 4.04 -5.64
C ASN A 161 4.24 3.79 -6.37
N CYS A 162 3.93 2.56 -6.76
CA CYS A 162 2.64 2.24 -7.42
C CYS A 162 1.45 2.42 -6.47
N VAL A 163 1.58 2.04 -5.18
CA VAL A 163 0.54 2.32 -4.18
C VAL A 163 0.39 3.82 -3.96
N ASN A 164 1.50 4.56 -3.82
CA ASN A 164 1.49 6.02 -3.68
C ASN A 164 0.84 6.70 -4.90
N LEU A 165 1.14 6.26 -6.11
CA LEU A 165 0.48 6.75 -7.34
C LEU A 165 -1.01 6.38 -7.40
N THR A 166 -1.45 5.35 -6.70
CA THR A 166 -2.87 4.95 -6.66
C THR A 166 -3.66 5.77 -5.62
N ASP A 167 -2.98 6.42 -4.66
CA ASP A 167 -3.60 7.26 -3.63
C ASP A 167 -4.00 8.64 -4.16
N GLY A 168 -4.77 8.66 -5.26
CA GLY A 168 -5.23 9.89 -5.90
C GLY A 168 -6.71 10.21 -5.72
N LEU A 169 -7.52 9.25 -5.23
CA LEU A 169 -8.96 9.42 -4.97
C LEU A 169 -9.32 8.90 -3.59
N ASP A 170 -10.39 9.47 -3.00
CA ASP A 170 -10.88 9.11 -1.67
C ASP A 170 -11.17 7.59 -1.59
N GLY A 171 -10.49 6.90 -0.67
CA GLY A 171 -10.64 5.48 -0.43
C GLY A 171 -10.01 4.55 -1.47
N LEU A 172 -9.42 5.04 -2.55
CA LEU A 172 -8.93 4.20 -3.64
C LEU A 172 -7.79 3.28 -3.20
N ALA A 173 -6.68 3.86 -2.72
CA ALA A 173 -5.53 3.06 -2.31
C ALA A 173 -5.85 2.14 -1.13
N ALA A 174 -6.65 2.61 -0.16
CA ALA A 174 -7.06 1.81 0.98
C ALA A 174 -7.92 0.61 0.59
N SER A 175 -8.92 0.80 -0.30
CA SER A 175 -9.80 -0.27 -0.76
C SER A 175 -9.07 -1.32 -1.61
N VAL A 176 -8.20 -0.88 -2.52
CA VAL A 176 -7.38 -1.79 -3.33
C VAL A 176 -6.41 -2.57 -2.44
N SER A 177 -5.77 -1.90 -1.45
CA SER A 177 -4.88 -2.57 -0.49
C SER A 177 -5.62 -3.58 0.38
N PHE A 178 -6.85 -3.29 0.80
CA PHE A 178 -7.68 -4.24 1.54
C PHE A 178 -7.85 -5.56 0.78
N TRP A 179 -8.26 -5.49 -0.49
CA TRP A 179 -8.43 -6.69 -1.32
C TRP A 179 -7.11 -7.39 -1.65
N TYR A 180 -6.04 -6.63 -1.85
CA TYR A 180 -4.69 -7.17 -2.00
C TYR A 180 -4.28 -8.02 -0.79
N PHE A 181 -4.37 -7.45 0.43
CA PHE A 181 -3.97 -8.16 1.64
C PHE A 181 -4.92 -9.32 1.98
N ALA A 182 -6.21 -9.19 1.68
CA ALA A 182 -7.18 -10.29 1.88
C ALA A 182 -6.83 -11.48 0.99
N ALA A 183 -6.55 -11.26 -0.29
CA ALA A 183 -6.14 -12.30 -1.22
C ALA A 183 -4.77 -12.90 -0.86
N LEU A 184 -3.79 -12.06 -0.48
CA LEU A 184 -2.48 -12.52 -0.05
C LEU A 184 -2.56 -13.35 1.22
N ALA A 185 -3.40 -12.96 2.20
CA ALA A 185 -3.65 -13.75 3.41
C ALA A 185 -4.18 -15.14 3.05
N ALA A 186 -5.19 -15.20 2.17
CA ALA A 186 -5.77 -16.47 1.74
C ALA A 186 -4.75 -17.36 1.02
N LEU A 187 -3.94 -16.81 0.12
CA LEU A 187 -2.85 -17.52 -0.55
C LEU A 187 -1.86 -18.12 0.46
N ILE A 188 -1.41 -17.31 1.42
CA ILE A 188 -0.44 -17.74 2.43
C ILE A 188 -1.03 -18.84 3.32
N PHE A 189 -2.32 -18.75 3.70
CA PHE A 189 -2.97 -19.80 4.50
C PHE A 189 -3.11 -21.11 3.75
N LEU A 190 -3.31 -21.08 2.43
CA LEU A 190 -3.44 -22.27 1.60
C LEU A 190 -2.08 -22.91 1.27
N ASP A 191 -1.03 -22.10 1.13
CA ASP A 191 0.30 -22.57 0.70
C ASP A 191 1.08 -23.23 1.83
N SER A 192 1.10 -22.68 3.05
CA SER A 192 1.96 -23.18 4.11
C SER A 192 1.54 -22.81 5.53
N ALA A 193 1.40 -23.82 6.38
CA ALA A 193 1.18 -23.65 7.82
C ALA A 193 2.32 -22.86 8.51
N GLN A 194 3.54 -22.86 7.96
CA GLN A 194 4.69 -22.13 8.53
C GLN A 194 4.60 -20.62 8.37
N ASN A 195 3.77 -20.13 7.44
CA ASN A 195 3.62 -18.71 7.13
C ASN A 195 2.36 -18.07 7.78
N VAL A 196 1.68 -18.79 8.67
CA VAL A 196 0.46 -18.30 9.37
C VAL A 196 0.66 -16.93 10.03
N PRO A 197 1.80 -16.59 10.69
CA PRO A 197 2.00 -15.26 11.25
C PRO A 197 1.98 -14.14 10.19
N LEU A 198 2.52 -14.37 8.99
CA LEU A 198 2.48 -13.42 7.87
C LEU A 198 1.03 -13.23 7.36
N ALA A 199 0.27 -14.32 7.23
CA ALA A 199 -1.14 -14.26 6.84
C ALA A 199 -1.98 -13.49 7.88
N ARG A 200 -1.72 -13.70 9.18
CA ARG A 200 -2.37 -12.96 10.26
C ARG A 200 -2.02 -11.47 10.22
N LEU A 201 -0.79 -11.10 9.87
CA LEU A 201 -0.41 -9.70 9.68
C LEU A 201 -1.16 -9.07 8.49
N CYS A 202 -1.38 -9.82 7.39
CA CYS A 202 -2.26 -9.37 6.30
C CYS A 202 -3.70 -9.12 6.79
N LEU A 203 -4.27 -10.01 7.63
CA LEU A 203 -5.62 -9.82 8.18
C LEU A 203 -5.71 -8.62 9.13
N ILE A 204 -4.68 -8.37 9.94
CA ILE A 204 -4.60 -7.17 10.77
C ILE A 204 -4.60 -5.91 9.90
N LEU A 205 -3.85 -5.90 8.79
CA LEU A 205 -3.86 -4.79 7.85
C LEU A 205 -5.22 -4.63 7.17
N CYS A 206 -5.90 -5.72 6.81
CA CYS A 206 -7.27 -5.66 6.29
C CYS A 206 -8.22 -5.01 7.29
N GLY A 207 -8.22 -5.46 8.55
CA GLY A 207 -9.04 -4.86 9.59
C GLY A 207 -8.72 -3.38 9.80
N ALA A 208 -7.44 -3.05 9.94
CA ALA A 208 -7.00 -1.67 10.14
C ALA A 208 -7.41 -0.76 8.97
N LEU A 209 -7.33 -1.24 7.72
CA LEU A 209 -7.79 -0.52 6.54
C LEU A 209 -9.32 -0.38 6.51
N ALA A 210 -10.08 -1.42 6.92
CA ALA A 210 -11.53 -1.33 7.02
C ALA A 210 -11.95 -0.24 8.03
N GLY A 211 -11.31 -0.18 9.20
CA GLY A 211 -11.54 0.89 10.17
C GLY A 211 -11.15 2.28 9.66
N TYR A 212 -10.04 2.39 8.93
CA TYR A 212 -9.59 3.62 8.30
C TYR A 212 -10.55 4.11 7.21
N LEU A 213 -11.08 3.19 6.40
CA LEU A 213 -12.04 3.50 5.31
C LEU A 213 -13.31 4.18 5.80
N LEU A 214 -13.72 4.01 7.06
CA LEU A 214 -14.85 4.76 7.63
C LEU A 214 -14.66 6.28 7.57
N PHE A 215 -13.39 6.73 7.51
CA PHE A 215 -13.02 8.15 7.47
C PHE A 215 -12.41 8.61 6.15
N ASN A 216 -11.98 7.65 5.30
CA ASN A 216 -11.29 7.94 4.05
C ASN A 216 -12.15 7.73 2.80
N THR A 217 -13.36 7.12 2.93
CA THR A 217 -14.31 7.03 1.80
C THR A 217 -14.84 8.42 1.41
N TYR A 218 -15.41 8.51 0.22
CA TYR A 218 -15.96 9.76 -0.33
C TYR A 218 -17.11 10.33 0.55
N ARG A 219 -17.05 11.53 1.07
CA ARG A 219 -16.02 12.57 1.08
C ARG A 219 -15.05 12.35 2.25
N ALA A 220 -13.78 12.18 1.96
CA ALA A 220 -12.80 11.82 2.97
C ALA A 220 -12.65 12.88 4.06
N SER A 221 -12.65 12.43 5.32
CA SER A 221 -12.37 13.27 6.49
C SER A 221 -10.87 13.37 6.79
N VAL A 222 -10.06 12.50 6.20
CA VAL A 222 -8.60 12.42 6.33
C VAL A 222 -8.00 11.71 5.11
N PHE A 223 -6.86 12.19 4.62
CA PHE A 223 -6.04 11.53 3.60
C PHE A 223 -4.93 10.72 4.24
N MET A 224 -4.56 9.56 3.62
CA MET A 224 -3.52 8.72 4.20
C MET A 224 -2.12 9.34 4.10
N GLY A 225 -1.88 10.15 3.09
CA GLY A 225 -0.59 10.76 2.80
C GLY A 225 0.46 9.76 2.32
N ASP A 226 1.67 10.27 2.09
CA ASP A 226 2.81 9.42 1.77
C ASP A 226 3.16 8.46 2.93
N THR A 227 2.87 8.87 4.17
CA THR A 227 2.95 8.03 5.38
C THR A 227 2.21 6.71 5.21
N GLY A 228 0.96 6.75 4.75
CA GLY A 228 0.13 5.56 4.59
C GLY A 228 0.46 4.79 3.33
N SER A 229 0.52 5.48 2.20
CA SER A 229 0.67 4.83 0.88
C SER A 229 2.03 4.14 0.71
N LEU A 230 3.14 4.75 1.15
CA LEU A 230 4.45 4.08 1.12
C LEU A 230 4.48 2.90 2.10
N SER A 231 3.89 3.03 3.29
CA SER A 231 3.78 1.93 4.25
C SER A 231 3.05 0.74 3.66
N LEU A 232 1.89 0.94 3.02
CA LEU A 232 1.14 -0.14 2.37
C LEU A 232 1.94 -0.86 1.29
N GLY A 233 2.68 -0.10 0.47
CA GLY A 233 3.59 -0.68 -0.53
C GLY A 233 4.74 -1.47 0.10
N GLY A 234 5.32 -0.98 1.20
CA GLY A 234 6.34 -1.67 1.98
C GLY A 234 5.83 -2.98 2.60
N PHE A 235 4.64 -2.95 3.23
CA PHE A 235 3.98 -4.17 3.73
C PHE A 235 3.67 -5.16 2.61
N ALA A 236 3.13 -4.67 1.48
CA ALA A 236 2.78 -5.52 0.35
C ALA A 236 4.00 -6.29 -0.19
N ALA A 237 5.12 -5.60 -0.36
CA ALA A 237 6.35 -6.21 -0.82
C ALA A 237 6.97 -7.16 0.22
N ALA A 238 7.01 -6.76 1.50
CA ALA A 238 7.59 -7.58 2.57
C ALA A 238 6.81 -8.90 2.77
N LEU A 239 5.49 -8.81 2.89
CA LEU A 239 4.63 -9.97 3.13
C LEU A 239 4.67 -10.95 1.95
N ALA A 240 4.67 -10.44 0.72
CA ALA A 240 4.79 -11.27 -0.48
C ALA A 240 6.19 -11.90 -0.61
N ALA A 241 7.28 -11.14 -0.36
CA ALA A 241 8.64 -11.66 -0.44
C ALA A 241 8.90 -12.75 0.61
N PHE A 242 8.53 -12.51 1.87
CA PHE A 242 8.83 -13.42 2.98
C PHE A 242 7.96 -14.67 2.99
N SER A 243 6.83 -14.66 2.26
CA SER A 243 5.98 -15.82 2.05
C SER A 243 6.27 -16.60 0.76
N GLY A 244 7.25 -16.18 -0.05
CA GLY A 244 7.54 -16.80 -1.35
C GLY A 244 6.60 -16.37 -2.48
N ASN A 245 5.69 -15.42 -2.22
CA ASN A 245 4.65 -14.99 -3.15
C ASN A 245 5.00 -13.68 -3.89
N LEU A 246 6.30 -13.37 -4.03
CA LEU A 246 6.75 -12.08 -4.60
C LEU A 246 6.18 -11.81 -5.99
N LEU A 247 6.06 -12.83 -6.85
CA LEU A 247 5.52 -12.68 -8.20
C LEU A 247 4.01 -12.38 -8.20
N TYR A 248 3.29 -12.77 -7.15
CA TYR A 248 1.87 -12.47 -7.02
C TYR A 248 1.58 -10.97 -6.84
N ILE A 249 2.59 -10.14 -6.48
CA ILE A 249 2.41 -8.67 -6.42
C ILE A 249 1.89 -8.13 -7.74
N ALA A 250 2.39 -8.65 -8.88
CA ALA A 250 1.97 -8.18 -10.19
C ALA A 250 0.50 -8.50 -10.50
N VAL A 251 -0.02 -9.61 -9.97
CA VAL A 251 -1.40 -10.06 -10.21
C VAL A 251 -2.35 -9.48 -9.16
N LEU A 252 -2.07 -9.71 -7.88
CA LEU A 252 -2.91 -9.19 -6.78
C LEU A 252 -2.92 -7.65 -6.75
N GLY A 253 -1.79 -7.03 -7.08
CA GLY A 253 -1.62 -5.59 -7.17
C GLY A 253 -1.86 -5.02 -8.57
N ILE A 254 -2.63 -5.70 -9.44
CA ILE A 254 -2.80 -5.31 -10.85
C ILE A 254 -3.21 -3.83 -11.00
N MET A 255 -4.05 -3.31 -10.12
CA MET A 255 -4.49 -1.92 -10.20
C MET A 255 -3.41 -0.94 -9.73
N PHE A 256 -2.52 -1.33 -8.81
CA PHE A 256 -1.31 -0.56 -8.49
C PHE A 256 -0.36 -0.53 -9.69
N VAL A 257 -0.13 -1.70 -10.31
CA VAL A 257 0.71 -1.83 -11.50
C VAL A 257 0.15 -1.00 -12.66
N CYS A 258 -1.16 -1.05 -12.93
CA CYS A 258 -1.80 -0.22 -13.94
C CYS A 258 -1.63 1.28 -13.67
N SER A 259 -1.74 1.72 -12.42
CA SER A 259 -1.48 3.11 -12.05
C SER A 259 -0.03 3.51 -12.37
N GLY A 260 0.95 2.70 -11.95
CA GLY A 260 2.36 2.95 -12.22
C GLY A 260 2.71 2.94 -13.71
N ILE A 261 2.29 1.90 -14.45
CA ILE A 261 2.55 1.78 -15.88
C ILE A 261 1.91 2.93 -16.66
N SER A 262 0.69 3.37 -16.28
CA SER A 262 0.04 4.49 -16.97
C SER A 262 0.83 5.79 -16.85
N VAL A 263 1.48 6.04 -15.73
CA VAL A 263 2.35 7.22 -15.54
C VAL A 263 3.62 7.08 -16.39
N ILE A 264 4.27 5.92 -16.36
CA ILE A 264 5.48 5.66 -17.16
C ILE A 264 5.16 5.82 -18.66
N ALA A 265 4.08 5.21 -19.12
CA ALA A 265 3.65 5.29 -20.53
C ALA A 265 3.33 6.74 -20.93
N GLN A 266 2.61 7.49 -20.09
CA GLN A 266 2.32 8.90 -20.31
C GLN A 266 3.60 9.74 -20.46
N VAL A 267 4.57 9.55 -19.55
CA VAL A 267 5.83 10.32 -19.56
C VAL A 267 6.66 9.99 -20.79
N ILE A 268 6.81 8.72 -21.14
CA ILE A 268 7.57 8.28 -22.32
C ILE A 268 6.93 8.81 -23.59
N TYR A 269 5.62 8.65 -23.74
CA TYR A 269 4.89 9.12 -24.91
C TYR A 269 4.96 10.64 -25.06
N TYR A 270 4.74 11.37 -23.95
CA TYR A 270 4.82 12.84 -23.96
C TYR A 270 6.22 13.37 -24.30
N LYS A 271 7.27 12.75 -23.77
CA LYS A 271 8.66 13.15 -24.11
C LYS A 271 8.96 12.99 -25.60
N ARG A 272 8.40 11.95 -26.24
CA ARG A 272 8.64 11.66 -27.67
C ARG A 272 7.76 12.48 -28.61
N THR A 273 6.48 12.64 -28.27
CA THR A 273 5.46 13.18 -29.21
C THR A 273 4.94 14.56 -28.83
N LYS A 274 5.22 15.03 -27.59
CA LYS A 274 4.63 16.24 -26.97
C LYS A 274 3.09 16.18 -26.89
N LYS A 275 2.49 15.01 -27.11
CA LYS A 275 1.05 14.75 -26.97
C LYS A 275 0.78 13.90 -25.73
N ARG A 276 -0.42 14.01 -25.16
CA ARG A 276 -0.86 13.18 -24.05
C ARG A 276 -1.39 11.84 -24.58
N LEU A 277 -1.00 10.72 -23.94
CA LEU A 277 -1.55 9.39 -24.21
C LEU A 277 -2.91 9.23 -23.51
N PHE A 278 -2.96 9.56 -22.23
CA PHE A 278 -4.16 9.63 -21.42
C PHE A 278 -4.55 11.09 -21.19
N LEU A 279 -5.83 11.39 -20.93
CA LEU A 279 -6.27 12.74 -20.56
C LEU A 279 -5.50 13.25 -19.35
N MET A 280 -5.31 12.37 -18.37
CA MET A 280 -4.47 12.57 -17.19
C MET A 280 -3.93 11.20 -16.71
N ALA A 281 -2.72 11.16 -16.18
CA ALA A 281 -2.16 9.99 -15.50
C ALA A 281 -1.95 10.33 -14.02
N PRO A 282 -2.09 9.36 -13.11
CA PRO A 282 -2.41 7.93 -13.28
C PRO A 282 -3.80 7.62 -13.85
N LEU A 283 -4.03 6.35 -14.22
CA LEU A 283 -5.20 5.89 -14.97
C LEU A 283 -6.56 6.26 -14.33
N HIS A 284 -6.69 6.29 -13.00
CA HIS A 284 -7.91 6.69 -12.31
C HIS A 284 -8.30 8.15 -12.61
N HIS A 285 -7.33 9.05 -12.76
CA HIS A 285 -7.60 10.43 -13.17
C HIS A 285 -8.07 10.54 -14.62
N HIS A 286 -7.63 9.62 -15.50
CA HIS A 286 -8.18 9.56 -16.86
C HIS A 286 -9.69 9.28 -16.86
N PHE A 287 -10.14 8.34 -16.00
CA PHE A 287 -11.56 8.05 -15.86
C PHE A 287 -12.32 9.21 -15.19
N GLN A 288 -11.72 9.86 -14.20
CA GLN A 288 -12.29 11.05 -13.56
C GLN A 288 -12.50 12.17 -14.60
N GLN A 289 -11.52 12.43 -15.47
CA GLN A 289 -11.61 13.40 -16.56
C GLN A 289 -12.66 13.01 -17.63
N LYS A 290 -13.01 11.73 -17.73
CA LYS A 290 -14.13 11.24 -18.55
C LYS A 290 -15.50 11.42 -17.88
N GLY A 291 -15.55 11.97 -16.66
CA GLY A 291 -16.82 12.23 -15.93
C GLY A 291 -17.31 11.06 -15.08
N TYR A 292 -16.53 10.00 -14.87
CA TYR A 292 -16.91 8.95 -13.93
C TYR A 292 -16.79 9.43 -12.49
N ALA A 293 -17.81 9.12 -11.67
CA ALA A 293 -17.80 9.44 -10.23
C ALA A 293 -16.65 8.71 -9.51
N GLU A 294 -16.00 9.36 -8.53
CA GLU A 294 -14.90 8.77 -7.77
C GLU A 294 -15.28 7.42 -7.14
N SER A 295 -16.44 7.33 -6.52
CA SER A 295 -16.93 6.09 -5.91
C SER A 295 -17.06 4.94 -6.91
N LYS A 296 -17.45 5.22 -8.16
CA LYS A 296 -17.53 4.22 -9.23
C LYS A 296 -16.15 3.73 -9.66
N ILE A 297 -15.16 4.64 -9.72
CA ILE A 297 -13.76 4.29 -10.04
C ILE A 297 -13.18 3.43 -8.92
N VAL A 298 -13.38 3.81 -7.65
CA VAL A 298 -12.92 3.05 -6.48
C VAL A 298 -13.52 1.65 -6.46
N TYR A 299 -14.83 1.54 -6.72
CA TYR A 299 -15.50 0.24 -6.80
C TYR A 299 -14.93 -0.64 -7.93
N ALA A 300 -14.73 -0.07 -9.13
CA ALA A 300 -14.18 -0.81 -10.26
C ALA A 300 -12.75 -1.34 -9.97
N TYR A 301 -11.89 -0.50 -9.41
CA TYR A 301 -10.53 -0.90 -9.01
C TYR A 301 -10.56 -2.01 -7.95
N SER A 302 -11.42 -1.86 -6.94
CA SER A 302 -11.60 -2.87 -5.89
C SER A 302 -12.13 -4.19 -6.45
N ALA A 303 -13.10 -4.15 -7.34
CA ALA A 303 -13.69 -5.33 -7.98
C ALA A 303 -12.66 -6.08 -8.85
N VAL A 304 -11.85 -5.36 -9.64
CA VAL A 304 -10.76 -5.96 -10.44
C VAL A 304 -9.71 -6.61 -9.53
N THR A 305 -9.31 -5.94 -8.45
CA THR A 305 -8.34 -6.49 -7.49
C THR A 305 -8.89 -7.73 -6.79
N ALA A 306 -10.15 -7.70 -6.34
CA ALA A 306 -10.82 -8.85 -5.73
C ALA A 306 -10.92 -10.02 -6.72
N ALA A 307 -11.33 -9.77 -7.98
CA ALA A 307 -11.40 -10.78 -9.01
C ALA A 307 -10.03 -11.41 -9.32
N ALA A 308 -8.97 -10.60 -9.41
CA ALA A 308 -7.61 -11.10 -9.58
C ALA A 308 -7.18 -11.99 -8.41
N GLY A 309 -7.54 -11.60 -7.17
CA GLY A 309 -7.30 -12.41 -5.98
C GLY A 309 -8.03 -13.75 -6.03
N LEU A 310 -9.33 -13.75 -6.33
CA LEU A 310 -10.11 -14.97 -6.46
C LEU A 310 -9.58 -15.88 -7.57
N LEU A 311 -9.17 -15.28 -8.71
CA LEU A 311 -8.57 -16.05 -9.80
C LEU A 311 -7.28 -16.75 -9.36
N CYS A 312 -6.41 -16.06 -8.59
CA CYS A 312 -5.20 -16.69 -8.04
C CYS A 312 -5.53 -17.89 -7.14
N LEU A 313 -6.57 -17.79 -6.30
CA LEU A 313 -6.94 -18.85 -5.37
C LEU A 313 -7.48 -20.12 -6.05
N LEU A 314 -7.93 -20.04 -7.31
CA LEU A 314 -8.37 -21.22 -8.06
C LEU A 314 -7.22 -22.17 -8.45
N PHE A 315 -5.96 -21.70 -8.38
CA PHE A 315 -4.80 -22.46 -8.86
C PHE A 315 -3.83 -22.88 -7.71
N VAL A 316 -4.20 -22.64 -6.47
CA VAL A 316 -3.46 -23.05 -5.25
C VAL A 316 -4.06 -24.32 -4.57
#